data_74d10c42e20804bc5d64a5c3992e15cf
#
_entry.id   74d10c42e20804bc5d64a5c3992e15cf
#
_cell.length_a   1.000
_cell.length_b   1.000
_cell.length_c   1.000
_cell.angle_alpha   90.00
_cell.angle_beta   90.00
_cell.angle_gamma   90.00
#
_symmetry.space_group_name_H-M   'P 1'
#
loop_
_entity.id
_entity.type
_entity.pdbx_description
1 polymer ?
#
loop_
_entity_poly.entity_id
_entity_poly.type
_entity_poly.pdbx_seq_one_letter_code
_entity_poly.pdbx_strand_id
1 'polypeptide(L)'
;MHRYLLFGQDARAEKAVMANAGWYTFLKDINYPYGVKDMPISEDRLKWFLSVKGAIMLGDEDTDPNDGSLRNDKGAKEQGNNRFQRGIRYFERNVLIADSLDMPFRWRLQVVKNAAHENSKMIQAAAPFLLEDT
;
A
#
# COMPACT_ATOMS: atom_id res chain seq x y z
N MET A 1 5.19 -2.33 -5.85
CA MET A 1 4.13 -3.35 -6.03
C MET A 1 2.77 -2.74 -6.32
N HIS A 2 2.26 -1.83 -5.47
CA HIS A 2 0.90 -1.27 -5.66
C HIS A 2 0.67 -0.61 -7.03
N ARG A 3 1.66 0.10 -7.56
CA ARG A 3 1.56 0.72 -8.90
C ARG A 3 1.51 -0.33 -10.01
N TYR A 4 2.27 -1.39 -9.86
CA TYR A 4 2.21 -2.51 -10.80
C TYR A 4 0.81 -3.12 -10.85
N LEU A 5 0.19 -3.32 -9.69
CA LEU A 5 -1.17 -3.86 -9.61
C LEU A 5 -2.20 -2.89 -10.20
N LEU A 6 -2.03 -1.59 -9.99
CA LEU A 6 -2.99 -0.58 -10.44
C LEU A 6 -2.87 -0.27 -11.93
N PHE A 7 -1.67 -0.17 -12.47
CA PHE A 7 -1.41 0.29 -13.84
C PHE A 7 -0.92 -0.78 -14.80
N GLY A 8 -0.44 -1.92 -14.32
CA GLY A 8 0.10 -2.97 -15.18
C GLY A 8 -1.00 -3.65 -16.00
N GLN A 9 -0.94 -3.55 -17.33
CA GLN A 9 -1.96 -4.13 -18.21
C GLN A 9 -2.04 -5.66 -18.08
N ASP A 10 -0.90 -6.30 -17.91
CA ASP A 10 -0.79 -7.76 -17.80
C ASP A 10 -0.48 -8.20 -16.38
N ALA A 11 -0.80 -7.37 -15.40
CA ALA A 11 -0.55 -7.70 -14.00
C ALA A 11 -1.29 -8.97 -13.61
N ARG A 12 -0.52 -9.93 -13.08
CA ARG A 12 -1.03 -11.21 -12.60
C ARG A 12 -0.46 -11.46 -11.20
N ALA A 13 -1.33 -11.40 -10.22
CA ALA A 13 -0.93 -11.66 -8.86
C ALA A 13 -2.09 -12.34 -8.13
N GLU A 14 -1.80 -13.48 -7.51
CA GLU A 14 -2.75 -14.12 -6.61
C GLU A 14 -2.70 -13.46 -5.24
N LYS A 15 -1.50 -13.09 -4.82
CA LYS A 15 -1.24 -12.40 -3.56
C LYS A 15 -0.18 -11.33 -3.75
N ALA A 16 -0.26 -10.28 -2.94
CA ALA A 16 0.73 -9.21 -2.95
C ALA A 16 1.00 -8.72 -1.54
N VAL A 17 2.26 -8.43 -1.25
CA VAL A 17 2.67 -7.82 0.03
C VAL A 17 3.38 -6.51 -0.27
N MET A 18 2.99 -5.46 0.44
CA MET A 18 3.69 -4.19 0.45
C MET A 18 4.18 -3.94 1.87
N ALA A 19 5.49 -3.97 2.03
CA ALA A 19 6.12 -3.85 3.34
C ALA A 19 6.89 -2.53 3.44
N ASN A 20 6.56 -1.71 4.41
CA ASN A 20 7.28 -0.47 4.74
C ASN A 20 7.59 0.43 3.55
N ALA A 21 6.65 0.65 2.66
CA ALA A 21 6.85 1.58 1.54
C ALA A 21 7.04 3.00 2.04
N GLY A 22 7.92 3.74 1.38
CA GLY A 22 8.21 5.13 1.75
C GLY A 22 7.15 6.12 1.30
N TRP A 23 6.34 5.75 0.31
CA TRP A 23 5.26 6.55 -0.22
C TRP A 23 4.33 5.68 -1.07
N TYR A 24 3.14 6.19 -1.38
CA TYR A 24 2.14 5.46 -2.14
C TYR A 24 1.49 6.33 -3.20
N THR A 25 0.90 5.70 -4.20
CA THR A 25 -0.01 6.34 -5.14
C THR A 25 -1.43 6.14 -4.62
N PHE A 26 -1.99 7.19 -4.04
CA PHE A 26 -3.33 7.15 -3.44
C PHE A 26 -4.41 7.19 -4.52
N LEU A 27 -5.54 6.57 -4.25
CA LEU A 27 -6.74 6.70 -5.07
C LEU A 27 -7.41 8.05 -4.75
N LYS A 28 -6.76 9.11 -5.17
CA LYS A 28 -7.17 10.50 -4.96
C LYS A 28 -6.95 11.33 -6.22
N ASP A 29 -7.72 12.40 -6.34
CA ASP A 29 -7.61 13.36 -7.43
C ASP A 29 -6.46 14.36 -7.19
N ILE A 30 -5.26 13.82 -7.09
CA ILE A 30 -4.01 14.58 -7.02
C ILE A 30 -3.03 14.03 -8.06
N ASN A 31 -2.04 14.85 -8.44
CA ASN A 31 -1.11 14.51 -9.50
C ASN A 31 -0.29 13.25 -9.19
N TYR A 32 -0.05 12.44 -10.23
CA TYR A 32 0.91 11.34 -10.16
C TYR A 32 2.31 11.88 -9.80
N PRO A 33 3.15 11.24 -9.00
CA PRO A 33 2.98 9.85 -8.56
C PRO A 33 2.16 9.65 -7.28
N TYR A 34 1.73 10.68 -6.59
CA TYR A 34 1.08 10.56 -5.29
C TYR A 34 -0.43 10.35 -5.36
N GLY A 35 -1.00 10.53 -6.52
CA GLY A 35 -2.40 10.28 -6.79
C GLY A 35 -2.63 9.87 -8.23
N VAL A 36 -3.90 9.80 -8.63
CA VAL A 36 -4.33 9.24 -9.91
C VAL A 36 -5.06 10.24 -10.80
N LYS A 37 -4.90 11.54 -10.53
CA LYS A 37 -5.53 12.60 -11.33
C LYS A 37 -5.17 12.42 -12.80
N ASP A 38 -6.20 12.46 -13.66
CA ASP A 38 -6.07 12.31 -15.11
C ASP A 38 -5.44 11.00 -15.57
N MET A 39 -5.38 9.99 -14.68
CA MET A 39 -4.89 8.66 -15.05
C MET A 39 -6.06 7.79 -15.54
N PRO A 40 -5.91 7.09 -16.67
CA PRO A 40 -6.98 6.25 -17.20
C PRO A 40 -7.04 4.91 -16.46
N ILE A 41 -7.82 4.84 -15.40
CA ILE A 41 -8.04 3.61 -14.65
C ILE A 41 -9.48 3.15 -14.90
N SER A 42 -9.64 2.00 -15.53
CA SER A 42 -10.98 1.43 -15.76
C SER A 42 -11.60 0.95 -14.45
N GLU A 43 -12.93 0.90 -14.42
CA GLU A 43 -13.65 0.35 -13.27
C GLU A 43 -13.28 -1.12 -13.03
N ASP A 44 -13.13 -1.91 -14.09
CA ASP A 44 -12.72 -3.30 -13.98
C ASP A 44 -11.33 -3.45 -13.38
N ARG A 45 -10.38 -2.60 -13.76
CA ARG A 45 -9.03 -2.60 -13.19
C ARG A 45 -9.05 -2.21 -11.72
N LEU A 46 -9.82 -1.21 -11.36
CA LEU A 46 -9.95 -0.77 -9.97
C LEU A 46 -10.56 -1.87 -9.11
N LYS A 47 -11.63 -2.51 -9.61
CA LYS A 47 -12.26 -3.63 -8.93
C LYS A 47 -11.29 -4.79 -8.74
N TRP A 48 -10.53 -5.15 -9.77
CA TRP A 48 -9.50 -6.19 -9.67
C TRP A 48 -8.43 -5.82 -8.63
N PHE A 49 -7.91 -4.58 -8.69
CA PHE A 49 -6.90 -4.08 -7.76
C PHE A 49 -7.35 -4.20 -6.30
N LEU A 50 -8.57 -3.79 -6.00
CA LEU A 50 -9.11 -3.84 -4.63
C LEU A 50 -9.44 -5.27 -4.19
N SER A 51 -9.65 -6.19 -5.12
CA SER A 51 -10.00 -7.58 -4.84
C SER A 51 -8.79 -8.53 -4.79
N VAL A 52 -7.60 -8.08 -5.15
CA VAL A 52 -6.37 -8.86 -4.98
C VAL A 52 -6.18 -9.15 -3.50
N LYS A 53 -5.82 -10.38 -3.15
CA LYS A 53 -5.48 -10.74 -1.78
C LYS A 53 -4.16 -10.09 -1.41
N GLY A 54 -4.22 -8.89 -0.86
CA GLY A 54 -3.09 -8.05 -0.54
C GLY A 54 -2.87 -7.89 0.95
N ALA A 55 -1.64 -7.59 1.34
CA ALA A 55 -1.32 -7.21 2.71
C ALA A 55 -0.40 -5.99 2.69
N ILE A 56 -0.76 -4.99 3.49
CA ILE A 56 0.15 -3.90 3.84
C ILE A 56 0.74 -4.25 5.19
N MET A 57 2.04 -4.42 5.23
CA MET A 57 2.77 -4.76 6.45
C MET A 57 3.64 -3.60 6.87
N LEU A 58 3.47 -3.16 8.12
CA LEU A 58 4.13 -1.98 8.65
C LEU A 58 4.82 -2.33 9.96
N GLY A 59 6.12 -1.98 10.07
CA GLY A 59 6.82 -2.07 11.35
C GLY A 59 6.38 -0.96 12.29
N ASP A 60 6.01 -1.28 13.52
CA ASP A 60 5.51 -0.31 14.48
C ASP A 60 6.58 0.68 14.96
N GLU A 61 7.86 0.37 14.72
CA GLU A 61 9.00 1.24 15.02
C GLU A 61 9.53 2.00 13.79
N ASP A 62 8.92 1.84 12.62
CA ASP A 62 9.29 2.58 11.40
C ASP A 62 8.61 3.95 11.38
N THR A 63 8.94 4.76 12.38
CA THR A 63 8.27 6.02 12.70
C THR A 63 9.20 7.24 12.66
N ASP A 64 10.46 7.09 12.23
CA ASP A 64 11.41 8.19 12.17
C ASP A 64 11.13 9.11 10.97
N PRO A 65 10.70 10.37 11.21
CA PRO A 65 10.44 11.31 10.13
C PRO A 65 11.74 11.82 9.46
N ASN A 66 12.89 11.58 10.08
CA ASN A 66 14.20 12.04 9.60
C ASN A 66 15.06 10.91 9.04
N ASP A 67 14.50 9.73 8.82
CA ASP A 67 15.22 8.63 8.17
C ASP A 67 15.72 9.10 6.80
N GLY A 68 17.02 8.96 6.56
CA GLY A 68 17.67 9.44 5.34
C GLY A 68 17.18 8.79 4.06
N SER A 69 16.55 7.62 4.14
CA SER A 69 15.97 6.92 2.99
C SER A 69 14.48 7.21 2.81
N LEU A 70 13.86 7.96 3.72
CA LEU A 70 12.45 8.33 3.62
C LEU A 70 12.27 9.48 2.62
N ARG A 71 11.38 9.29 1.64
CA ARG A 71 11.05 10.36 0.70
C ARG A 71 10.43 11.55 1.44
N ASN A 72 10.94 12.76 1.17
CA ASN A 72 10.59 13.94 1.97
C ASN A 72 10.16 15.15 1.15
N ASP A 73 9.84 15.00 -0.14
CA ASP A 73 9.24 16.08 -0.90
C ASP A 73 7.82 16.37 -0.39
N LYS A 74 7.25 17.48 -0.84
CA LYS A 74 5.94 17.95 -0.36
C LYS A 74 4.85 16.88 -0.48
N GLY A 75 4.74 16.24 -1.64
CA GLY A 75 3.70 15.23 -1.88
C GLY A 75 3.83 14.02 -0.97
N ALA A 76 5.05 13.57 -0.70
CA ALA A 76 5.27 12.47 0.23
C ALA A 76 4.94 12.87 1.67
N LYS A 77 5.33 14.06 2.10
CA LYS A 77 5.03 14.56 3.46
C LYS A 77 3.53 14.71 3.71
N GLU A 78 2.75 15.05 2.70
CA GLU A 78 1.30 15.14 2.82
C GLU A 78 0.65 13.78 3.11
N GLN A 79 1.32 12.68 2.79
CA GLN A 79 0.84 11.33 3.09
C GLN A 79 1.04 10.94 4.55
N GLY A 80 1.95 11.60 5.27
CA GLY A 80 2.25 11.32 6.66
C GLY A 80 3.70 11.62 7.00
N ASN A 81 4.02 11.64 8.30
CA ASN A 81 5.32 12.01 8.81
C ASN A 81 6.36 10.88 8.77
N ASN A 82 5.92 9.66 8.58
CA ASN A 82 6.78 8.47 8.59
C ASN A 82 6.12 7.34 7.79
N ARG A 83 6.87 6.26 7.56
CA ARG A 83 6.37 5.12 6.76
C ARG A 83 5.15 4.45 7.40
N PHE A 84 5.18 4.28 8.71
CA PHE A 84 4.06 3.68 9.44
C PHE A 84 2.76 4.46 9.21
N GLN A 85 2.80 5.77 9.40
CA GLN A 85 1.63 6.64 9.23
C GLN A 85 1.15 6.66 7.77
N ARG A 86 2.08 6.74 6.82
CA ARG A 86 1.72 6.74 5.39
C ARG A 86 1.03 5.45 4.97
N GLY A 87 1.49 4.31 5.48
CA GLY A 87 0.88 3.00 5.19
C GLY A 87 -0.53 2.86 5.78
N ILE A 88 -0.73 3.32 7.00
CA ILE A 88 -2.06 3.33 7.64
C ILE A 88 -3.03 4.17 6.81
N ARG A 89 -2.65 5.38 6.43
CA ARG A 89 -3.51 6.29 5.65
C ARG A 89 -3.83 5.73 4.26
N TYR A 90 -2.86 5.10 3.62
CA TYR A 90 -3.07 4.46 2.32
C TYR A 90 -4.09 3.32 2.43
N PHE A 91 -3.94 2.46 3.43
CA PHE A 91 -4.89 1.37 3.66
C PHE A 91 -6.31 1.90 3.91
N GLU A 92 -6.44 2.88 4.79
CA GLU A 92 -7.73 3.50 5.11
C GLU A 92 -8.40 4.11 3.88
N ARG A 93 -7.62 4.76 3.00
CA ARG A 93 -8.14 5.32 1.76
C ARG A 93 -8.69 4.25 0.84
N ASN A 94 -8.00 3.12 0.71
CA ASN A 94 -8.45 2.02 -0.14
C ASN A 94 -9.73 1.38 0.41
N VAL A 95 -9.85 1.23 1.72
CA VAL A 95 -11.09 0.78 2.38
C VAL A 95 -12.25 1.73 2.04
N LEU A 96 -12.01 3.03 2.19
CA LEU A 96 -13.02 4.06 1.91
C LEU A 96 -13.49 4.02 0.45
N ILE A 97 -12.57 3.89 -0.50
CA ILE A 97 -12.89 3.82 -1.93
C ILE A 97 -13.71 2.57 -2.24
N ALA A 98 -13.28 1.40 -1.74
CA ALA A 98 -14.00 0.16 -1.97
C ALA A 98 -15.43 0.24 -1.41
N ASP A 99 -15.59 0.77 -0.21
CA ASP A 99 -16.89 0.93 0.42
C ASP A 99 -17.79 1.90 -0.35
N SER A 100 -17.25 3.06 -0.75
CA SER A 100 -18.00 4.09 -1.47
C SER A 100 -18.47 3.64 -2.86
N LEU A 101 -17.73 2.71 -3.49
CA LEU A 101 -18.06 2.18 -4.81
C LEU A 101 -18.75 0.80 -4.75
N ASP A 102 -19.03 0.31 -3.55
CA ASP A 102 -19.62 -1.03 -3.33
C ASP A 102 -18.81 -2.13 -4.03
N MET A 103 -17.48 -2.06 -3.91
CA MET A 103 -16.55 -3.02 -4.50
C MET A 103 -16.02 -3.98 -3.43
N PRO A 104 -15.74 -5.26 -3.79
CA PRO A 104 -15.07 -6.18 -2.87
C PRO A 104 -13.69 -5.65 -2.47
N PHE A 105 -13.30 -5.87 -1.20
CA PHE A 105 -11.99 -5.47 -0.70
C PHE A 105 -11.33 -6.64 0.03
N ARG A 106 -10.17 -7.08 -0.47
CA ARG A 106 -9.45 -8.25 0.07
C ARG A 106 -8.07 -7.91 0.63
N TRP A 107 -7.77 -6.62 0.77
CA TRP A 107 -6.52 -6.19 1.39
C TRP A 107 -6.63 -6.27 2.91
N ARG A 108 -5.50 -6.54 3.57
CA ARG A 108 -5.42 -6.50 5.02
C ARG A 108 -4.23 -5.66 5.47
N LEU A 109 -4.31 -5.12 6.67
CA LEU A 109 -3.25 -4.39 7.33
C LEU A 109 -2.66 -5.28 8.42
N GLN A 110 -1.35 -5.43 8.41
CA GLN A 110 -0.64 -6.17 9.45
C GLN A 110 0.47 -5.30 10.02
N VAL A 111 0.42 -5.09 11.34
CA VAL A 111 1.47 -4.38 12.07
C VAL A 111 2.47 -5.40 12.59
N VAL A 112 3.75 -5.20 12.27
CA VAL A 112 4.83 -6.06 12.74
C VAL A 112 5.46 -5.41 13.97
N LYS A 113 5.32 -6.06 15.12
CA LYS A 113 5.82 -5.55 16.39
C LYS A 113 7.34 -5.56 16.46
N ASN A 114 7.90 -4.55 17.10
CA ASN A 114 9.35 -4.39 17.30
C ASN A 114 10.14 -4.36 16.00
N ALA A 115 9.55 -3.84 14.94
CA ALA A 115 10.18 -3.72 13.64
C ALA A 115 10.24 -2.27 13.19
N ALA A 116 11.43 -1.82 12.83
CA ALA A 116 11.67 -0.59 12.11
C ALA A 116 11.71 -0.91 10.60
N HIS A 117 12.55 -0.22 9.83
CA HIS A 117 12.72 -0.50 8.41
C HIS A 117 13.69 -1.68 8.22
N GLU A 118 13.24 -2.88 8.57
CA GLU A 118 14.06 -4.10 8.66
C GLU A 118 13.50 -5.21 7.79
N ASN A 119 14.18 -5.50 6.66
CA ASN A 119 13.70 -6.48 5.68
C ASN A 119 13.53 -7.90 6.26
N SER A 120 14.45 -8.34 7.13
CA SER A 120 14.38 -9.70 7.69
C SER A 120 13.12 -9.93 8.51
N LYS A 121 12.72 -8.97 9.33
CA LYS A 121 11.49 -9.05 10.13
C LYS A 121 10.25 -9.01 9.24
N MET A 122 10.29 -8.21 8.18
CA MET A 122 9.18 -8.11 7.24
C MET A 122 9.01 -9.38 6.42
N ILE A 123 10.10 -10.01 5.99
CA ILE A 123 10.07 -11.30 5.29
C ILE A 123 9.48 -12.38 6.18
N GLN A 124 9.90 -12.45 7.44
CA GLN A 124 9.37 -13.42 8.40
C GLN A 124 7.86 -13.23 8.62
N ALA A 125 7.41 -11.99 8.68
CA ALA A 125 5.99 -11.68 8.83
C ALA A 125 5.18 -11.98 7.56
N ALA A 126 5.78 -11.78 6.38
CA ALA A 126 5.11 -11.98 5.09
C ALA A 126 4.97 -13.46 4.71
N ALA A 127 5.92 -14.31 5.11
CA ALA A 127 5.96 -15.70 4.68
C ALA A 127 4.67 -16.48 5.00
N PRO A 128 4.09 -16.41 6.21
CA PRO A 128 2.82 -17.10 6.49
C PRO A 128 1.68 -16.68 5.57
N PHE A 129 1.58 -15.38 5.28
CA PHE A 129 0.55 -14.86 4.39
C PHE A 129 0.73 -15.38 2.96
N LEU A 130 1.96 -15.35 2.45
CA LEU A 130 2.26 -15.78 1.08
C LEU A 130 2.10 -17.28 0.89
N LEU A 131 2.30 -18.06 1.95
CA LEU A 131 2.24 -19.54 1.91
C LEU A 131 0.89 -20.10 2.30
N GLU A 132 -0.02 -19.31 2.87
CA GLU A 132 -1.37 -19.81 3.20
C GLU A 132 -2.17 -20.10 1.93
N ASP A 133 -3.06 -21.08 2.00
CA ASP A 133 -3.94 -21.41 0.89
C ASP A 133 -4.95 -20.28 0.64
N THR A 134 -5.29 -20.09 -0.62
CA THR A 134 -6.24 -19.05 -1.05
C THR A 134 -7.69 -19.46 -0.88
#